data_7b9617f94c9b8589de1c8f83667bc59b
#
_entry.id   7b9617f94c9b8589de1c8f83667bc59b
#
_cell.length_a   1.000
_cell.length_b   1.000
_cell.length_c   1.000
_cell.angle_alpha   90.00
_cell.angle_beta   90.00
_cell.angle_gamma   90.00
#
_symmetry.space_group_name_H-M   'P 1'
#
loop_
_entity.id
_entity.type
_entity.pdbx_description
1 polymer ?
#
loop_
_entity_poly.entity_id
_entity_poly.type
_entity_poly.pdbx_seq_one_letter_code
_entity_poly.pdbx_strand_id
1 'polypeptide(L)'
;MQQGAFRAFLATKGRKTGKTHSVQLRAVWYNDMIFFSRRNENSDWLKNSLANPNVQVEFDGKSHSGIASLVTDDMLAKKISELKYPEEDRAQEVRIVLQVKLTN
;
A
#
# COMPACT_ATOMS: atom_id res chain seq x y z
N MET A 1 11.35 -9.51 7.59
CA MET A 1 11.38 -8.06 7.38
C MET A 1 10.97 -7.34 8.64
N GLN A 2 11.56 -6.20 8.94
CA GLN A 2 11.22 -5.44 10.15
C GLN A 2 9.97 -4.60 9.96
N GLN A 3 9.18 -4.51 11.02
CA GLN A 3 8.03 -3.62 11.09
C GLN A 3 8.46 -2.16 10.88
N GLY A 4 7.74 -1.42 10.04
CA GLY A 4 7.98 -0.02 9.83
C GLY A 4 7.92 0.40 8.37
N ALA A 5 8.32 1.65 8.11
CA ALA A 5 8.25 2.24 6.78
C ALA A 5 9.46 1.84 5.92
N PHE A 6 9.21 1.68 4.63
CA PHE A 6 10.24 1.40 3.64
C PHE A 6 9.75 1.88 2.27
N ARG A 7 10.63 1.92 1.28
CA ARG A 7 10.24 2.29 -0.07
C ARG A 7 10.01 1.05 -0.91
N ALA A 8 8.94 1.08 -1.72
CA ALA A 8 8.59 0.01 -2.61
C ALA A 8 7.98 0.57 -3.89
N PHE A 9 8.08 -0.20 -4.98
CA PHE A 9 7.31 0.08 -6.18
C PHE A 9 6.04 -0.75 -6.15
N LEU A 10 4.90 -0.10 -6.35
CA LEU A 10 3.61 -0.77 -6.49
C LEU A 10 3.25 -0.77 -7.97
N ALA A 11 3.12 -1.95 -8.56
CA ALA A 11 2.71 -2.11 -9.95
C ALA A 11 1.26 -2.57 -9.99
N THR A 12 0.42 -1.80 -10.65
CA THR A 12 -1.01 -2.07 -10.77
C THR A 12 -1.39 -2.13 -12.24
N LYS A 13 -2.44 -2.87 -12.55
CA LYS A 13 -2.98 -2.91 -13.89
C LYS A 13 -3.98 -1.77 -14.09
N GLY A 14 -3.78 -0.97 -15.12
CA GLY A 14 -4.65 0.17 -15.42
C GLY A 14 -6.07 -0.28 -15.68
N ARG A 15 -7.02 0.29 -14.96
CA ARG A 15 -8.45 -0.09 -15.05
C ARG A 15 -9.08 0.27 -16.38
N LYS A 16 -8.48 1.23 -17.11
CA LYS A 16 -9.00 1.68 -18.41
C LYS A 16 -8.23 1.08 -19.59
N THR A 17 -6.92 0.92 -19.46
CA THR A 17 -6.05 0.52 -20.58
C THR A 17 -5.55 -0.91 -20.48
N GLY A 18 -5.60 -1.52 -19.28
CA GLY A 18 -5.02 -2.83 -19.05
C GLY A 18 -3.50 -2.86 -18.98
N LYS A 19 -2.85 -1.71 -19.13
CA LYS A 19 -1.39 -1.60 -19.05
C LYS A 19 -0.92 -1.56 -17.62
N THR A 20 0.24 -2.14 -17.35
CA THR A 20 0.86 -2.09 -16.02
C THR A 20 1.47 -0.72 -15.77
N HIS A 21 1.15 -0.13 -14.62
CA HIS A 21 1.72 1.12 -14.15
C HIS A 21 2.43 0.88 -12.84
N SER A 22 3.66 1.37 -12.72
CA SER A 22 4.48 1.22 -11.52
C SER A 22 4.74 2.60 -10.92
N VAL A 23 4.61 2.70 -9.59
CA VAL A 23 4.86 3.94 -8.86
C VAL A 23 5.66 3.64 -7.61
N GLN A 24 6.65 4.49 -7.30
CA GLN A 24 7.42 4.36 -6.08
C GLN A 24 6.66 5.05 -4.94
N LEU A 25 6.44 4.32 -3.85
CA LEU A 25 5.68 4.78 -2.70
C LEU A 25 6.41 4.44 -1.41
N ARG A 26 6.11 5.22 -0.38
CA ARG A 26 6.49 4.85 0.99
C ARG A 26 5.46 3.84 1.48
N ALA A 27 5.93 2.65 1.83
CA ALA A 27 5.10 1.54 2.28
C ALA A 27 5.35 1.28 3.76
N VAL A 28 4.50 0.45 4.36
CA VAL A 28 4.67 -0.02 5.74
C VAL A 28 4.59 -1.53 5.76
N TRP A 29 5.56 -2.18 6.42
CA TRP A 29 5.50 -3.60 6.74
C TRP A 29 4.93 -3.75 8.15
N TYR A 30 3.84 -4.46 8.28
CA TYR A 30 3.21 -4.70 9.55
C TYR A 30 2.37 -5.99 9.47
N ASN A 31 2.51 -6.85 10.47
CA ASN A 31 1.68 -8.06 10.60
C ASN A 31 1.74 -8.95 9.35
N ASP A 32 2.95 -9.11 8.79
CA ASP A 32 3.24 -9.90 7.58
C ASP A 32 2.51 -9.42 6.32
N MET A 33 2.14 -8.15 6.29
CA MET A 33 1.50 -7.54 5.13
C MET A 33 2.16 -6.19 4.80
N ILE A 34 1.95 -5.74 3.58
CA ILE A 34 2.44 -4.44 3.10
C ILE A 34 1.25 -3.49 2.98
N PHE A 35 1.43 -2.27 3.45
CA PHE A 35 0.38 -1.26 3.46
C PHE A 35 0.84 -0.01 2.72
N PHE A 36 -0.08 0.58 1.95
CA PHE A 36 0.08 1.85 1.27
C PHE A 36 -1.05 2.75 1.70
N SER A 37 -0.81 4.04 1.91
CA SER A 37 -1.86 4.94 2.38
C SER A 37 -1.86 6.27 1.65
N ARG A 38 -3.04 6.89 1.56
CA ARG A 38 -3.26 8.20 0.96
C ARG A 38 -4.29 8.97 1.79
N ARG A 39 -4.23 10.32 1.72
CA ARG A 39 -5.22 11.18 2.35
C ARG A 39 -6.58 11.07 1.70
N ASN A 40 -6.60 10.90 0.38
CA ASN A 40 -7.83 10.84 -0.38
C ASN A 40 -7.79 9.68 -1.38
N GLU A 41 -8.92 9.40 -2.00
CA GLU A 41 -9.10 8.26 -2.89
C GLU A 41 -8.78 8.55 -4.35
N ASN A 42 -8.16 9.69 -4.67
CA ASN A 42 -7.95 10.13 -6.05
C ASN A 42 -6.68 9.60 -6.71
N SER A 43 -5.91 8.74 -6.03
CA SER A 43 -4.72 8.14 -6.61
C SER A 43 -5.08 7.07 -7.63
N ASP A 44 -4.43 7.11 -8.79
CA ASP A 44 -4.65 6.08 -9.82
C ASP A 44 -4.26 4.69 -9.33
N TRP A 45 -3.14 4.57 -8.61
CA TRP A 45 -2.73 3.26 -8.10
C TRP A 45 -3.75 2.66 -7.13
N LEU A 46 -4.40 3.50 -6.31
CA LEU A 46 -5.44 3.03 -5.39
C LEU A 46 -6.66 2.55 -6.17
N LYS A 47 -7.15 3.35 -7.12
CA LYS A 47 -8.29 2.99 -7.95
C LYS A 47 -8.02 1.75 -8.79
N ASN A 48 -6.83 1.64 -9.37
CA ASN A 48 -6.43 0.48 -10.15
C ASN A 48 -6.40 -0.79 -9.28
N SER A 49 -5.86 -0.68 -8.05
CA SER A 49 -5.79 -1.82 -7.12
C SER A 49 -7.17 -2.30 -6.69
N LEU A 50 -8.12 -1.39 -6.53
CA LEU A 50 -9.49 -1.76 -6.15
C LEU A 50 -10.26 -2.37 -7.32
N ALA A 51 -9.96 -1.93 -8.55
CA ALA A 51 -10.57 -2.50 -9.76
C ALA A 51 -9.98 -3.87 -10.12
N ASN A 52 -8.67 -4.05 -9.90
CA ASN A 52 -7.99 -5.32 -10.12
C ASN A 52 -7.02 -5.55 -8.95
N PRO A 53 -7.38 -6.42 -8.01
CA PRO A 53 -6.60 -6.61 -6.78
C PRO A 53 -5.29 -7.36 -6.96
N ASN A 54 -5.03 -7.95 -8.11
CA ASN A 54 -3.77 -8.62 -8.40
C ASN A 54 -2.71 -7.57 -8.69
N VAL A 55 -1.76 -7.41 -7.77
CA VAL A 55 -0.72 -6.39 -7.84
C VAL A 55 0.66 -7.02 -7.70
N GLN A 56 1.70 -6.25 -8.05
CA GLN A 56 3.10 -6.61 -7.80
C GLN A 56 3.71 -5.56 -6.90
N VAL A 57 4.53 -6.00 -5.95
CA VAL A 57 5.28 -5.09 -5.08
C VAL A 57 6.75 -5.42 -5.23
N GLU A 58 7.55 -4.43 -5.63
CA GLU A 58 8.99 -4.59 -5.79
C GLU A 58 9.72 -3.87 -4.67
N PHE A 59 10.56 -4.60 -3.97
CA PHE A 59 11.47 -4.06 -2.96
C PHE A 59 12.67 -5.00 -2.82
N ASP A 60 13.80 -4.44 -2.39
CA ASP A 60 15.07 -5.19 -2.26
C ASP A 60 15.45 -5.94 -3.53
N GLY A 61 15.14 -5.33 -4.70
CA GLY A 61 15.48 -5.90 -5.99
C GLY A 61 14.65 -7.09 -6.43
N LYS A 62 13.56 -7.41 -5.72
CA LYS A 62 12.69 -8.53 -6.03
C LYS A 62 11.24 -8.09 -6.20
N SER A 63 10.55 -8.71 -7.14
CA SER A 63 9.13 -8.48 -7.38
C SER A 63 8.31 -9.60 -6.75
N HIS A 64 7.28 -9.20 -6.00
CA HIS A 64 6.40 -10.12 -5.28
C HIS A 64 4.96 -9.93 -5.73
N SER A 65 4.27 -11.03 -6.03
CA SER A 65 2.83 -10.98 -6.31
C SER A 65 2.05 -10.82 -5.02
N GLY A 66 0.94 -10.09 -5.08
CA GLY A 66 0.10 -9.89 -3.92
C GLY A 66 -1.35 -9.62 -4.30
N ILE A 67 -2.21 -9.70 -3.29
CA ILE A 67 -3.64 -9.38 -3.42
C ILE A 67 -3.92 -8.15 -2.58
N ALA A 68 -4.45 -7.12 -3.22
CA ALA A 68 -4.78 -5.85 -2.59
C ALA A 68 -6.22 -5.83 -2.08
N SER A 69 -6.43 -5.18 -0.95
CA SER A 69 -7.78 -4.93 -0.43
C SER A 69 -7.78 -3.64 0.39
N LEU A 70 -8.95 -3.00 0.48
CA LEU A 70 -9.11 -1.78 1.25
C LEU A 70 -9.22 -2.12 2.74
N VAL A 71 -8.46 -1.41 3.58
CA VAL A 71 -8.57 -1.53 5.03
C VAL A 71 -9.80 -0.77 5.49
N THR A 72 -10.67 -1.44 6.26
CA THR A 72 -11.90 -0.84 6.79
C THR A 72 -11.85 -0.59 8.29
N ASP A 73 -10.79 -1.03 8.96
CA ASP A 73 -10.57 -0.86 10.40
C ASP A 73 -9.80 0.43 10.66
N ASP A 74 -10.44 1.41 11.28
CA ASP A 74 -9.85 2.72 11.57
C ASP A 74 -8.65 2.62 12.54
N MET A 75 -8.68 1.67 13.47
CA MET A 75 -7.56 1.47 14.40
C MET A 75 -6.32 0.96 13.66
N LEU A 76 -6.51 0.05 12.71
CA LEU A 76 -5.43 -0.43 11.86
C LEU A 76 -4.90 0.71 10.98
N ALA A 77 -5.79 1.49 10.37
CA ALA A 77 -5.38 2.62 9.53
C ALA A 77 -4.54 3.63 10.32
N LYS A 78 -4.94 3.91 11.56
CA LYS A 78 -4.16 4.79 12.44
C LYS A 78 -2.81 4.20 12.80
N LYS A 79 -2.75 2.90 13.06
CA LYS A 79 -1.49 2.19 13.35
C LYS A 79 -0.54 2.30 12.17
N ILE A 80 -1.04 2.19 10.95
CA ILE A 80 -0.23 2.33 9.74
C ILE A 80 0.33 3.77 9.63
N SER A 81 -0.48 4.78 9.95
CA SER A 81 0.00 6.17 9.97
C SER A 81 1.11 6.38 11.00
N GLU A 82 0.99 5.78 12.18
CA GLU A 82 2.02 5.85 13.22
C GLU A 82 3.34 5.23 12.75
N LEU A 83 3.27 4.12 12.05
CA LEU A 83 4.48 3.44 11.54
C LEU A 83 5.07 4.17 10.34
N LYS A 84 4.24 4.81 9.52
CA LYS A 84 4.68 5.54 8.33
C LYS A 84 5.30 6.89 8.68
N TYR A 85 4.76 7.56 9.68
CA TYR A 85 5.14 8.92 10.09
C TYR A 85 5.43 9.01 11.59
N PRO A 86 6.41 8.25 12.11
CA PRO A 86 6.67 8.25 13.55
C PRO A 86 7.05 9.66 14.03
N GLU A 87 6.48 10.07 15.16
CA GLU A 87 6.75 11.36 15.80
C GLU A 87 6.33 12.58 14.97
N GLU A 88 5.44 12.39 13.98
CA GLU A 88 4.88 13.49 13.18
C GLU A 88 3.39 13.63 13.47
N ASP A 89 2.84 14.81 13.21
CA ASP A 89 1.39 15.06 13.35
C ASP A 89 0.56 14.10 12.49
N ARG A 90 1.10 13.75 11.30
CA ARG A 90 0.45 12.81 10.38
C ARG A 90 0.26 11.41 10.97
N ALA A 91 1.00 11.07 12.02
CA ALA A 91 0.88 9.78 12.70
C ALA A 91 -0.51 9.57 13.34
N GLN A 92 -1.24 10.66 13.59
CA GLN A 92 -2.57 10.60 14.20
C GLN A 92 -3.70 10.51 13.17
N GLU A 93 -3.39 10.59 11.88
CA GLU A 93 -4.41 10.58 10.83
C GLU A 93 -4.93 9.16 10.56
N VAL A 94 -6.26 9.07 10.39
CA VAL A 94 -6.89 7.87 9.82
C VAL A 94 -7.01 8.11 8.33
N ARG A 95 -6.11 7.48 7.57
CA ARG A 95 -6.00 7.69 6.12
C ARG A 95 -6.66 6.54 5.38
N ILE A 96 -6.79 6.68 4.06
CA ILE A 96 -7.25 5.59 3.20
C ILE A 96 -6.07 4.64 3.02
N VAL A 97 -6.24 3.38 3.40
CA VAL A 97 -5.16 2.39 3.46
C VAL A 97 -5.48 1.19 2.57
N LEU A 98 -4.52 0.86 1.71
CA LEU A 98 -4.54 -0.35 0.91
C LEU A 98 -3.64 -1.38 1.59
N GLN A 99 -4.18 -2.58 1.79
CA GLN A 99 -3.46 -3.72 2.35
C GLN A 99 -3.08 -4.66 1.21
N VAL A 100 -1.85 -5.11 1.19
CA VAL A 100 -1.40 -6.10 0.20
C VAL A 100 -0.87 -7.32 0.93
N LYS A 101 -1.51 -8.45 0.69
CA LYS A 101 -1.07 -9.75 1.20
C LYS A 101 -0.24 -10.41 0.10
N LEU A 102 1.04 -10.67 0.38
CA LEU A 102 1.91 -11.35 -0.59
C LEU A 102 1.49 -12.81 -0.76
N THR A 103 1.50 -13.28 -2.01
CA THR A 103 1.00 -14.61 -2.35
C THR A 103 2.11 -15.60 -2.75
N ASN A 104 3.35 -15.13 -2.81
CA ASN A 104 4.48 -16.01 -3.17
C ASN A 104 5.61 -15.99 -2.13
#